data_8118f05982ba401445df9bc989e1a7c6
#
_entry.id   8118f05982ba401445df9bc989e1a7c6
#
_cell.length_a   1.000
_cell.length_b   1.000
_cell.length_c   1.000
_cell.angle_alpha   90.00
_cell.angle_beta   90.00
_cell.angle_gamma   90.00
#
_symmetry.space_group_name_H-M   'P 1'
#
loop_
_entity.id
_entity.type
_entity.pdbx_description
1 polymer ?
#
loop_
_entity_poly.entity_id
_entity_poly.type
_entity_poly.pdbx_seq_one_letter_code
_entity_poly.pdbx_strand_id
1 'polypeptide(L)'
;MSHYLQINGQRLIDSLYALGEHGALPGGGVCRLAATAEDKAGRDFVVARMKALGLSVLIDAIGNVTGVYHGEETLPMVMMGSHIDTVATGGLYDGNYGVMAGLEVIATLQDAGIRTRRPLAVTFFTNEEGVRFQPDMMGSVVFAGEYPLAQALAAKDIDGITLDEALRNIGYKGERQPGDMAVDSYVELHIEQGPILDKEQIDIGVVTGVQGISWQEFTLRGVSNHAGTTPMSMRRDAGLAAAKIAVFARELALSLGGNQVATVGHFSVKPNLINVIPNHVVMSVDLRNTDNAILCLAEQQLAEFVAKTSQEEGVEITSRSLVRFNPVIFADEIVNAVEAEAERQALSYRRLPSGAGHDAQFIASVCPAGMIFVPCVDGISHNVKEHSAAKDLIAGANVLLQVVLQRAQRMD
;
A
#
# COMPACT_ATOMS: atom_id res chain seq x y z
N MET A 1 30.20 25.93 -8.48
CA MET A 1 28.96 25.47 -7.87
C MET A 1 28.50 24.28 -8.72
N SER A 2 28.62 23.05 -8.22
CA SER A 2 28.03 21.92 -8.93
C SER A 2 26.53 22.16 -8.95
N HIS A 3 25.95 22.29 -10.14
CA HIS A 3 24.50 22.35 -10.26
C HIS A 3 23.95 21.05 -9.66
N TYR A 4 23.17 21.18 -8.60
CA TYR A 4 22.45 20.06 -8.01
C TYR A 4 21.46 19.52 -9.03
N LEU A 5 21.60 18.25 -9.41
CA LEU A 5 20.78 17.65 -10.46
C LEU A 5 19.32 17.59 -10.00
N GLN A 6 18.42 18.05 -10.84
CA GLN A 6 16.97 18.06 -10.61
C GLN A 6 16.25 17.41 -11.79
N ILE A 7 15.11 16.79 -11.50
CA ILE A 7 14.25 16.20 -12.52
C ILE A 7 13.61 17.26 -13.42
N ASN A 8 13.14 16.84 -14.59
CA ASN A 8 12.25 17.68 -15.39
C ASN A 8 10.81 17.53 -14.86
N GLY A 9 10.40 18.45 -13.97
CA GLY A 9 9.10 18.40 -13.32
C GLY A 9 7.92 18.40 -14.28
N GLN A 10 7.98 19.17 -15.39
CA GLN A 10 6.90 19.21 -16.36
C GLN A 10 6.75 17.85 -17.06
N ARG A 11 7.87 17.22 -17.44
CA ARG A 11 7.86 15.89 -18.08
C ARG A 11 7.26 14.82 -17.15
N LEU A 12 7.56 14.88 -15.84
CA LEU A 12 6.94 14.00 -14.86
C LEU A 12 5.42 14.20 -14.82
N ILE A 13 4.96 15.43 -14.65
CA ILE A 13 3.52 15.76 -14.56
C ILE A 13 2.77 15.34 -15.83
N ASP A 14 3.30 15.69 -17.01
CA ASP A 14 2.71 15.31 -18.30
C ASP A 14 2.62 13.79 -18.44
N SER A 15 3.61 13.06 -17.93
CA SER A 15 3.64 11.60 -17.99
C SER A 15 2.61 10.94 -17.06
N LEU A 16 2.35 11.51 -15.89
CA LEU A 16 1.30 11.07 -14.98
C LEU A 16 -0.08 11.25 -15.59
N TYR A 17 -0.36 12.42 -16.17
CA TYR A 17 -1.62 12.65 -16.87
C TYR A 17 -1.79 11.71 -18.08
N ALA A 18 -0.73 11.48 -18.87
CA ALA A 18 -0.80 10.58 -20.00
C ALA A 18 -1.05 9.12 -19.58
N LEU A 19 -0.48 8.65 -18.47
CA LEU A 19 -0.82 7.34 -17.90
C LEU A 19 -2.26 7.31 -17.38
N GLY A 20 -2.74 8.41 -16.82
CA GLY A 20 -4.12 8.57 -16.33
C GLY A 20 -5.20 8.44 -17.40
N GLU A 21 -4.88 8.70 -18.69
CA GLU A 21 -5.83 8.50 -19.81
C GLU A 21 -6.23 7.02 -20.00
N HIS A 22 -5.38 6.08 -19.55
CA HIS A 22 -5.66 4.65 -19.62
C HIS A 22 -6.53 4.21 -18.45
N GLY A 23 -7.82 4.05 -18.68
CA GLY A 23 -8.83 3.77 -17.67
C GLY A 23 -9.48 5.01 -17.06
N ALA A 24 -9.36 6.18 -17.72
CA ALA A 24 -9.95 7.43 -17.25
C ALA A 24 -11.46 7.32 -17.02
N LEU A 25 -11.92 7.86 -15.89
CA LEU A 25 -13.32 7.86 -15.49
C LEU A 25 -13.99 9.21 -15.84
N PRO A 26 -15.29 9.21 -16.19
CA PRO A 26 -16.05 10.44 -16.31
C PRO A 26 -16.03 11.24 -14.99
N GLY A 27 -15.60 12.49 -15.05
CA GLY A 27 -15.48 13.35 -13.87
C GLY A 27 -14.14 13.31 -13.15
N GLY A 28 -13.17 12.59 -13.70
CA GLY A 28 -11.81 12.46 -13.17
C GLY A 28 -11.54 11.10 -12.54
N GLY A 29 -10.27 10.85 -12.20
CA GLY A 29 -9.82 9.58 -11.65
C GLY A 29 -9.64 8.48 -12.69
N VAL A 30 -9.25 7.29 -12.22
CA VAL A 30 -8.86 6.14 -13.05
C VAL A 30 -9.46 4.86 -12.48
N CYS A 31 -9.94 3.97 -13.37
CA CYS A 31 -10.25 2.59 -13.07
C CYS A 31 -9.39 1.69 -13.96
N ARG A 32 -8.34 1.14 -13.41
CA ARG A 32 -7.38 0.26 -14.10
C ARG A 32 -7.12 -0.98 -13.26
N LEU A 33 -8.15 -1.83 -13.16
CA LEU A 33 -8.06 -3.07 -12.38
C LEU A 33 -7.02 -4.02 -13.00
N ALA A 34 -6.31 -4.73 -12.14
CA ALA A 34 -5.23 -5.63 -12.53
C ALA A 34 -5.63 -6.59 -13.66
N ALA A 35 -4.78 -6.70 -14.66
CA ALA A 35 -4.91 -7.59 -15.82
C ALA A 35 -6.24 -7.41 -16.60
N THR A 36 -6.79 -6.18 -16.65
CA THR A 36 -7.88 -5.79 -17.57
C THR A 36 -7.32 -5.20 -18.86
N ALA A 37 -8.19 -4.82 -19.79
CA ALA A 37 -7.80 -4.12 -21.02
C ALA A 37 -7.19 -2.74 -20.73
N GLU A 38 -7.72 -2.05 -19.73
CA GLU A 38 -7.22 -0.76 -19.25
C GLU A 38 -5.82 -0.89 -18.63
N ASP A 39 -5.61 -1.95 -17.81
CA ASP A 39 -4.30 -2.26 -17.26
C ASP A 39 -3.30 -2.62 -18.37
N LYS A 40 -3.73 -3.40 -19.37
CA LYS A 40 -2.90 -3.66 -20.56
C LYS A 40 -2.46 -2.36 -21.24
N ALA A 41 -3.38 -1.44 -21.46
CA ALA A 41 -3.07 -0.16 -22.09
C ALA A 41 -2.09 0.68 -21.26
N GLY A 42 -2.27 0.73 -19.93
CA GLY A 42 -1.34 1.38 -19.01
C GLY A 42 0.05 0.71 -19.02
N ARG A 43 0.10 -0.62 -18.96
CA ARG A 43 1.35 -1.41 -19.05
C ARG A 43 2.07 -1.16 -20.38
N ASP A 44 1.35 -1.21 -21.50
CA ASP A 44 1.91 -0.95 -22.85
C ASP A 44 2.50 0.47 -22.92
N PHE A 45 1.83 1.47 -22.34
CA PHE A 45 2.31 2.84 -22.24
C PHE A 45 3.62 2.93 -21.44
N VAL A 46 3.66 2.36 -20.23
CA VAL A 46 4.87 2.39 -19.38
C VAL A 46 6.02 1.63 -20.05
N VAL A 47 5.76 0.44 -20.60
CA VAL A 47 6.77 -0.37 -21.32
C VAL A 47 7.31 0.37 -22.55
N ALA A 48 6.45 1.08 -23.29
CA ALA A 48 6.91 1.89 -24.42
C ALA A 48 7.87 3.00 -23.96
N ARG A 49 7.61 3.66 -22.84
CA ARG A 49 8.52 4.65 -22.24
C ARG A 49 9.83 4.03 -21.77
N MET A 50 9.78 2.87 -21.10
CA MET A 50 10.99 2.11 -20.74
C MET A 50 11.86 1.84 -21.94
N LYS A 51 11.27 1.34 -23.04
CA LYS A 51 11.97 1.07 -24.30
C LYS A 51 12.52 2.33 -24.95
N ALA A 52 11.77 3.43 -24.95
CA ALA A 52 12.23 4.72 -25.48
C ALA A 52 13.44 5.28 -24.72
N LEU A 53 13.53 4.99 -23.41
CA LEU A 53 14.70 5.29 -22.58
C LEU A 53 15.82 4.24 -22.72
N GLY A 54 15.69 3.26 -23.61
CA GLY A 54 16.72 2.24 -23.83
C GLY A 54 16.86 1.23 -22.70
N LEU A 55 15.85 1.05 -21.83
CA LEU A 55 15.88 0.07 -20.78
C LEU A 55 15.65 -1.34 -21.31
N SER A 56 16.34 -2.31 -20.70
CA SER A 56 16.04 -3.74 -20.88
C SER A 56 14.78 -4.08 -20.11
N VAL A 57 13.69 -4.41 -20.80
CA VAL A 57 12.41 -4.74 -20.17
C VAL A 57 12.33 -6.22 -19.87
N LEU A 58 12.07 -6.56 -18.62
CA LEU A 58 11.90 -7.91 -18.10
C LEU A 58 10.48 -8.07 -17.58
N ILE A 59 9.83 -9.20 -17.89
CA ILE A 59 8.49 -9.54 -17.39
C ILE A 59 8.59 -10.90 -16.71
N ASP A 60 8.14 -11.00 -15.48
CA ASP A 60 8.14 -12.25 -14.74
C ASP A 60 6.82 -13.04 -14.86
N ALA A 61 6.77 -14.22 -14.24
CA ALA A 61 5.64 -15.14 -14.37
C ALA A 61 4.37 -14.67 -13.66
N ILE A 62 4.44 -13.70 -12.73
CA ILE A 62 3.28 -13.04 -12.11
C ILE A 62 2.91 -11.73 -12.83
N GLY A 63 3.66 -11.36 -13.89
CA GLY A 63 3.39 -10.17 -14.67
C GLY A 63 4.00 -8.88 -14.11
N ASN A 64 4.89 -8.95 -13.12
CA ASN A 64 5.68 -7.79 -12.72
C ASN A 64 6.57 -7.39 -13.89
N VAL A 65 6.72 -6.09 -14.09
CA VAL A 65 7.54 -5.55 -15.19
C VAL A 65 8.66 -4.70 -14.61
N THR A 66 9.89 -5.03 -15.01
CA THR A 66 11.09 -4.30 -14.60
C THR A 66 11.84 -3.78 -15.80
N GLY A 67 12.04 -2.46 -15.87
CA GLY A 67 12.91 -1.81 -16.84
C GLY A 67 14.28 -1.55 -16.24
N VAL A 68 15.34 -2.14 -16.79
CA VAL A 68 16.72 -2.03 -16.29
C VAL A 68 17.53 -1.05 -17.10
N TYR A 69 18.06 -0.01 -16.46
CA TYR A 69 19.07 0.89 -16.97
C TYR A 69 20.45 0.38 -16.54
N HIS A 70 21.24 -0.13 -17.48
CA HIS A 70 22.53 -0.75 -17.18
C HIS A 70 23.54 0.25 -16.65
N GLY A 71 24.17 -0.10 -15.52
CA GLY A 71 25.29 0.61 -14.94
C GLY A 71 26.60 0.33 -15.67
N GLU A 72 27.70 0.88 -15.11
CA GLU A 72 29.06 0.62 -15.60
C GLU A 72 29.58 -0.75 -15.17
N GLU A 73 29.07 -1.29 -14.03
CA GLU A 73 29.45 -2.56 -13.46
C GLU A 73 28.25 -3.51 -13.35
N THR A 74 28.54 -4.82 -13.36
CA THR A 74 27.54 -5.87 -13.12
C THR A 74 27.41 -6.10 -11.62
N LEU A 75 26.60 -5.30 -10.97
CA LEU A 75 26.33 -5.29 -9.53
C LEU A 75 24.83 -5.46 -9.26
N PRO A 76 24.42 -5.81 -8.02
CA PRO A 76 23.02 -5.72 -7.63
C PRO A 76 22.45 -4.33 -7.91
N MET A 77 21.23 -4.28 -8.46
CA MET A 77 20.61 -3.05 -8.93
C MET A 77 19.97 -2.24 -7.79
N VAL A 78 19.97 -0.92 -7.92
CA VAL A 78 19.10 -0.05 -7.11
C VAL A 78 17.74 0.03 -7.80
N MET A 79 16.72 -0.47 -7.14
CA MET A 79 15.37 -0.58 -7.67
C MET A 79 14.46 0.50 -7.08
N MET A 80 13.60 1.06 -7.91
CA MET A 80 12.53 1.99 -7.55
C MET A 80 11.27 1.60 -8.31
N GLY A 81 10.13 2.06 -7.84
CA GLY A 81 8.85 1.76 -8.49
C GLY A 81 7.70 1.72 -7.50
N SER A 82 6.63 1.07 -7.87
CA SER A 82 5.40 0.83 -7.13
C SER A 82 4.47 -0.05 -7.99
N HIS A 83 3.19 0.34 -8.17
CA HIS A 83 2.21 -0.33 -9.03
C HIS A 83 1.57 0.64 -10.02
N ILE A 84 0.80 0.10 -10.96
CA ILE A 84 0.00 0.90 -11.90
C ILE A 84 -1.46 0.46 -11.98
N ASP A 85 -1.83 -0.69 -11.40
CA ASP A 85 -3.24 -1.00 -11.18
C ASP A 85 -3.84 -0.07 -10.13
N THR A 86 -5.15 0.13 -10.18
CA THR A 86 -5.88 1.06 -9.31
C THR A 86 -7.11 0.38 -8.71
N VAL A 87 -7.65 0.95 -7.64
CA VAL A 87 -9.02 0.66 -7.21
C VAL A 87 -10.04 1.08 -8.27
N ALA A 88 -11.30 0.67 -8.11
CA ALA A 88 -12.36 0.96 -9.09
C ALA A 88 -12.66 2.47 -9.27
N THR A 89 -12.34 3.28 -8.28
CA THR A 89 -12.53 4.75 -8.28
C THR A 89 -11.24 5.44 -7.82
N GLY A 90 -10.11 5.03 -8.39
CA GLY A 90 -8.78 5.52 -8.02
C GLY A 90 -8.49 6.94 -8.49
N GLY A 91 -7.41 7.49 -7.98
CA GLY A 91 -6.84 8.76 -8.42
C GLY A 91 -5.81 8.57 -9.53
N LEU A 92 -5.04 9.64 -9.78
CA LEU A 92 -4.00 9.66 -10.82
C LEU A 92 -2.62 9.26 -10.27
N TYR A 93 -2.43 9.30 -8.95
CA TYR A 93 -1.10 9.32 -8.34
C TYR A 93 -0.76 8.05 -7.57
N ASP A 94 -1.77 7.42 -6.96
CA ASP A 94 -1.63 6.19 -6.19
C ASP A 94 -0.90 5.10 -6.99
N GLY A 95 0.27 4.67 -6.52
CA GLY A 95 1.21 3.77 -7.20
C GLY A 95 1.85 4.34 -8.46
N ASN A 96 1.04 4.92 -9.36
CA ASN A 96 1.49 5.46 -10.64
C ASN A 96 2.64 6.46 -10.48
N TYR A 97 2.61 7.25 -9.41
CA TYR A 97 3.60 8.27 -9.14
C TYR A 97 5.00 7.67 -8.94
N GLY A 98 5.14 6.61 -8.14
CA GLY A 98 6.43 5.96 -7.92
C GLY A 98 7.05 5.40 -9.20
N VAL A 99 6.23 4.81 -10.06
CA VAL A 99 6.68 4.25 -11.34
C VAL A 99 7.11 5.35 -12.31
N MET A 100 6.28 6.39 -12.48
CA MET A 100 6.58 7.48 -13.43
C MET A 100 7.74 8.35 -12.96
N ALA A 101 7.87 8.59 -11.65
CA ALA A 101 9.02 9.27 -11.08
C ALA A 101 10.32 8.47 -11.25
N GLY A 102 10.26 7.15 -11.12
CA GLY A 102 11.42 6.28 -11.40
C GLY A 102 11.89 6.41 -12.85
N LEU A 103 10.98 6.44 -13.81
CA LEU A 103 11.33 6.67 -15.22
C LEU A 103 11.87 8.08 -15.46
N GLU A 104 11.34 9.09 -14.76
CA GLU A 104 11.84 10.46 -14.84
C GLU A 104 13.26 10.59 -14.25
N VAL A 105 13.57 9.87 -13.16
CA VAL A 105 14.94 9.79 -12.62
C VAL A 105 15.90 9.28 -13.70
N ILE A 106 15.58 8.20 -14.40
CA ILE A 106 16.44 7.66 -15.44
C ILE A 106 16.57 8.64 -16.62
N ALA A 107 15.46 9.26 -17.05
CA ALA A 107 15.48 10.26 -18.12
C ALA A 107 16.39 11.45 -17.76
N THR A 108 16.32 11.91 -16.52
CA THR A 108 17.17 13.01 -16.02
C THR A 108 18.66 12.64 -16.01
N LEU A 109 19.01 11.43 -15.61
CA LEU A 109 20.40 10.95 -15.66
C LEU A 109 20.92 10.87 -17.09
N GLN A 110 20.10 10.43 -18.03
CA GLN A 110 20.46 10.40 -19.46
C GLN A 110 20.64 11.80 -20.04
N ASP A 111 19.74 12.74 -19.73
CA ASP A 111 19.86 14.14 -20.16
C ASP A 111 21.16 14.80 -19.64
N ALA A 112 21.59 14.42 -18.44
CA ALA A 112 22.83 14.87 -17.82
C ALA A 112 24.08 14.11 -18.28
N GLY A 113 23.92 13.03 -19.09
CA GLY A 113 25.02 12.16 -19.50
C GLY A 113 25.66 11.37 -18.36
N ILE A 114 24.91 11.14 -17.26
CA ILE A 114 25.38 10.42 -16.08
C ILE A 114 25.09 8.92 -16.22
N ARG A 115 26.15 8.11 -16.12
CA ARG A 115 26.03 6.68 -15.91
C ARG A 115 26.34 6.34 -14.45
N THR A 116 25.56 5.44 -13.90
CA THR A 116 25.76 4.99 -12.52
C THR A 116 26.65 3.76 -12.48
N ARG A 117 27.36 3.56 -11.38
CA ARG A 117 28.17 2.35 -11.16
C ARG A 117 27.29 1.09 -11.14
N ARG A 118 26.24 1.10 -10.31
CA ARG A 118 25.25 0.02 -10.25
C ARG A 118 24.17 0.23 -11.31
N PRO A 119 23.54 -0.85 -11.83
CA PRO A 119 22.33 -0.72 -12.60
C PRO A 119 21.20 -0.08 -11.78
N LEU A 120 20.32 0.67 -12.46
CA LEU A 120 19.06 1.16 -11.89
C LEU A 120 17.91 0.36 -12.50
N ALA A 121 16.86 0.13 -11.72
CA ALA A 121 15.65 -0.50 -12.23
C ALA A 121 14.40 0.28 -11.82
N VAL A 122 13.42 0.31 -12.73
CA VAL A 122 12.07 0.76 -12.43
C VAL A 122 11.14 -0.43 -12.57
N THR A 123 10.44 -0.77 -11.48
CA THR A 123 9.53 -1.92 -11.44
C THR A 123 8.12 -1.47 -11.15
N PHE A 124 7.14 -2.08 -11.81
CA PHE A 124 5.77 -2.04 -11.33
C PHE A 124 5.26 -3.45 -11.06
N PHE A 125 4.65 -3.60 -9.88
CA PHE A 125 4.15 -4.87 -9.39
C PHE A 125 2.70 -5.10 -9.83
N THR A 126 2.29 -6.35 -9.92
CA THR A 126 0.99 -6.77 -10.41
C THR A 126 0.00 -6.92 -9.28
N ASN A 127 -1.21 -6.33 -9.42
CA ASN A 127 -2.33 -6.51 -8.48
C ASN A 127 -1.96 -6.11 -7.05
N GLU A 128 -1.38 -4.92 -6.90
CA GLU A 128 -1.07 -4.38 -5.58
C GLU A 128 -2.35 -4.08 -4.81
N GLU A 129 -3.32 -3.44 -5.45
CA GLU A 129 -4.59 -3.03 -4.86
C GLU A 129 -5.53 -4.19 -4.44
N GLY A 130 -5.33 -5.37 -5.01
CA GLY A 130 -6.11 -6.55 -4.66
C GLY A 130 -7.60 -6.48 -5.01
N VAL A 131 -8.05 -5.50 -5.79
CA VAL A 131 -9.48 -5.30 -6.07
C VAL A 131 -10.06 -6.40 -6.95
N ARG A 132 -9.32 -6.84 -7.95
CA ARG A 132 -9.76 -7.89 -8.85
C ARG A 132 -9.40 -9.28 -8.37
N PHE A 133 -8.19 -9.47 -7.84
CA PHE A 133 -7.71 -10.75 -7.32
C PHE A 133 -7.23 -10.60 -5.88
N GLN A 134 -7.56 -11.56 -5.03
CA GLN A 134 -7.09 -11.60 -3.64
C GLN A 134 -5.95 -12.60 -3.47
N PRO A 135 -4.95 -12.30 -2.63
CA PRO A 135 -4.79 -11.08 -1.81
C PRO A 135 -4.30 -9.88 -2.60
N ASP A 136 -4.24 -8.73 -1.94
CA ASP A 136 -3.53 -7.52 -2.38
C ASP A 136 -2.00 -7.73 -2.41
N MET A 137 -1.26 -6.75 -2.94
CA MET A 137 0.21 -6.76 -3.05
C MET A 137 0.77 -8.04 -3.67
N MET A 138 0.00 -8.67 -4.55
CA MET A 138 0.27 -10.02 -5.04
C MET A 138 1.60 -10.09 -5.81
N GLY A 139 1.94 -9.07 -6.59
CA GLY A 139 3.17 -9.00 -7.35
C GLY A 139 4.42 -8.98 -6.48
N SER A 140 4.43 -8.11 -5.47
CA SER A 140 5.59 -7.93 -4.58
C SER A 140 5.73 -9.08 -3.57
N VAL A 141 4.64 -9.62 -3.03
CA VAL A 141 4.71 -10.75 -2.09
C VAL A 141 5.21 -12.03 -2.78
N VAL A 142 4.86 -12.24 -4.07
CA VAL A 142 5.40 -13.36 -4.87
C VAL A 142 6.85 -13.09 -5.25
N PHE A 143 7.21 -11.85 -5.59
CA PHE A 143 8.59 -11.44 -5.85
C PHE A 143 9.47 -11.69 -4.64
N ALA A 144 8.99 -11.41 -3.44
CA ALA A 144 9.68 -11.64 -2.17
C ALA A 144 9.78 -13.14 -1.79
N GLY A 145 9.04 -14.02 -2.48
CA GLY A 145 8.98 -15.45 -2.16
C GLY A 145 8.12 -15.80 -0.95
N GLU A 146 7.34 -14.86 -0.43
CA GLU A 146 6.47 -15.02 0.75
C GLU A 146 5.09 -15.58 0.40
N TYR A 147 4.72 -15.59 -0.88
CA TYR A 147 3.49 -16.20 -1.36
C TYR A 147 3.77 -17.08 -2.58
N PRO A 148 3.27 -18.34 -2.61
CA PRO A 148 3.56 -19.26 -3.71
C PRO A 148 2.98 -18.78 -5.04
N LEU A 149 3.81 -18.66 -6.09
CA LEU A 149 3.42 -18.26 -7.43
C LEU A 149 2.21 -19.04 -7.97
N ALA A 150 2.18 -20.37 -7.74
CA ALA A 150 1.07 -21.20 -8.21
C ALA A 150 -0.27 -20.84 -7.56
N GLN A 151 -0.27 -20.42 -6.29
CA GLN A 151 -1.48 -19.98 -5.59
C GLN A 151 -1.91 -18.60 -6.10
N ALA A 152 -0.97 -17.68 -6.29
CA ALA A 152 -1.25 -16.37 -6.85
C ALA A 152 -1.89 -16.48 -8.25
N LEU A 153 -1.32 -17.29 -9.13
CA LEU A 153 -1.83 -17.52 -10.48
C LEU A 153 -3.21 -18.21 -10.51
N ALA A 154 -3.54 -18.99 -9.47
CA ALA A 154 -4.83 -19.65 -9.33
C ALA A 154 -5.91 -18.77 -8.69
N ALA A 155 -5.58 -17.59 -8.18
CA ALA A 155 -6.54 -16.63 -7.63
C ALA A 155 -7.56 -16.26 -8.71
N LYS A 156 -8.85 -16.24 -8.32
CA LYS A 156 -9.97 -15.99 -9.24
C LYS A 156 -10.63 -14.66 -8.93
N ASP A 157 -11.03 -14.00 -9.99
CA ASP A 157 -11.92 -12.84 -9.89
C ASP A 157 -13.40 -13.27 -9.70
N ILE A 158 -14.29 -12.28 -9.63
CA ILE A 158 -15.73 -12.51 -9.42
C ILE A 158 -16.39 -13.31 -10.55
N ASP A 159 -15.83 -13.29 -11.75
CA ASP A 159 -16.32 -14.03 -12.93
C ASP A 159 -15.69 -15.43 -13.03
N GLY A 160 -14.80 -15.78 -12.10
CA GLY A 160 -14.11 -17.06 -12.04
C GLY A 160 -12.88 -17.17 -12.94
N ILE A 161 -12.44 -16.07 -13.56
CA ILE A 161 -11.22 -15.99 -14.38
C ILE A 161 -10.00 -16.00 -13.44
N THR A 162 -9.04 -16.88 -13.72
CA THR A 162 -7.79 -16.91 -12.94
C THR A 162 -6.85 -15.76 -13.33
N LEU A 163 -5.98 -15.35 -12.41
CA LEU A 163 -4.93 -14.38 -12.73
C LEU A 163 -4.02 -14.88 -13.86
N ASP A 164 -3.72 -16.18 -13.90
CA ASP A 164 -2.96 -16.82 -14.99
C ASP A 164 -3.61 -16.58 -16.36
N GLU A 165 -4.92 -16.85 -16.47
CA GLU A 165 -5.69 -16.62 -17.69
C GLU A 165 -5.73 -15.12 -18.06
N ALA A 166 -5.95 -14.26 -17.08
CA ALA A 166 -6.02 -12.81 -17.28
C ALA A 166 -4.68 -12.26 -17.79
N LEU A 167 -3.56 -12.65 -17.18
CA LEU A 167 -2.21 -12.23 -17.60
C LEU A 167 -1.86 -12.74 -19.01
N ARG A 168 -2.24 -13.98 -19.35
CA ARG A 168 -2.07 -14.51 -20.73
C ARG A 168 -2.88 -13.71 -21.74
N ASN A 169 -4.14 -13.40 -21.40
CA ASN A 169 -5.04 -12.67 -22.29
C ASN A 169 -4.55 -11.28 -22.62
N ILE A 170 -3.91 -10.59 -21.66
CA ILE A 170 -3.31 -9.27 -21.91
C ILE A 170 -1.87 -9.35 -22.44
N GLY A 171 -1.25 -10.54 -22.48
CA GLY A 171 0.10 -10.76 -22.99
C GLY A 171 1.21 -10.34 -22.01
N TYR A 172 0.93 -10.31 -20.71
CA TYR A 172 1.88 -9.91 -19.66
C TYR A 172 2.27 -11.04 -18.70
N LYS A 173 1.94 -12.28 -19.02
CA LYS A 173 2.54 -13.42 -18.34
C LYS A 173 3.92 -13.70 -18.91
N GLY A 174 4.97 -13.36 -18.15
CA GLY A 174 6.36 -13.62 -18.53
C GLY A 174 6.80 -15.06 -18.18
N GLU A 175 8.07 -15.37 -18.52
CA GLU A 175 8.68 -16.68 -18.29
C GLU A 175 9.67 -16.66 -17.12
N ARG A 176 10.13 -15.47 -16.69
CA ARG A 176 11.11 -15.35 -15.61
C ARG A 176 10.49 -15.70 -14.27
N GLN A 177 11.30 -16.26 -13.39
CA GLN A 177 10.88 -16.46 -11.99
C GLN A 177 10.81 -15.10 -11.28
N PRO A 178 9.73 -14.79 -10.55
CA PRO A 178 9.69 -13.61 -9.70
C PRO A 178 10.83 -13.64 -8.68
N GLY A 179 11.48 -12.49 -8.46
CA GLY A 179 12.57 -12.36 -7.50
C GLY A 179 13.93 -12.92 -7.96
N ASP A 180 14.10 -13.34 -9.22
CA ASP A 180 15.38 -13.88 -9.74
C ASP A 180 16.45 -12.80 -10.02
N MET A 181 16.22 -11.58 -9.56
CA MET A 181 17.10 -10.42 -9.75
C MET A 181 17.84 -10.08 -8.46
N ALA A 182 19.13 -9.77 -8.57
CA ALA A 182 19.89 -9.27 -7.43
C ALA A 182 19.60 -7.77 -7.22
N VAL A 183 18.99 -7.42 -6.10
CA VAL A 183 18.61 -6.06 -5.72
C VAL A 183 19.49 -5.59 -4.55
N ASP A 184 20.13 -4.41 -4.69
CA ASP A 184 20.90 -3.74 -3.64
C ASP A 184 20.00 -3.06 -2.63
N SER A 185 19.04 -2.32 -3.15
CA SER A 185 18.06 -1.57 -2.34
C SER A 185 16.84 -1.22 -3.16
N TYR A 186 15.74 -0.91 -2.46
CA TYR A 186 14.47 -0.49 -3.05
C TYR A 186 13.97 0.80 -2.42
N VAL A 187 13.57 1.76 -3.25
CA VAL A 187 12.99 3.02 -2.80
C VAL A 187 11.67 3.27 -3.52
N GLU A 188 10.60 3.34 -2.76
CA GLU A 188 9.25 3.59 -3.27
C GLU A 188 8.83 5.03 -2.97
N LEU A 189 8.53 5.80 -4.01
CA LEU A 189 7.98 7.14 -3.89
C LEU A 189 6.47 7.08 -4.04
N HIS A 190 5.74 7.64 -3.09
CA HIS A 190 4.29 7.52 -3.04
C HIS A 190 3.62 8.78 -2.49
N ILE A 191 2.34 8.95 -2.68
CA ILE A 191 1.53 9.92 -1.94
C ILE A 191 1.23 9.38 -0.54
N GLU A 192 1.03 10.25 0.45
CA GLU A 192 0.78 9.82 1.84
C GLU A 192 -0.50 8.99 1.99
N GLN A 193 -1.49 9.20 1.14
CA GLN A 193 -2.86 8.66 1.30
C GLN A 193 -3.52 9.05 2.63
N GLY A 194 -2.91 9.96 3.35
CA GLY A 194 -3.29 10.45 4.66
C GLY A 194 -3.21 11.97 4.74
N PRO A 195 -3.77 12.58 5.79
CA PRO A 195 -3.92 14.03 5.87
C PRO A 195 -2.77 14.75 6.61
N ILE A 196 -1.76 14.04 7.10
CA ILE A 196 -0.81 14.60 8.07
C ILE A 196 0.08 15.64 7.41
N LEU A 197 0.72 15.28 6.29
CA LEU A 197 1.67 16.17 5.61
C LEU A 197 0.97 17.41 5.08
N ASP A 198 -0.22 17.25 4.48
CA ASP A 198 -1.02 18.38 3.99
C ASP A 198 -1.44 19.33 5.12
N LYS A 199 -1.99 18.81 6.22
CA LYS A 199 -2.42 19.63 7.36
C LYS A 199 -1.27 20.32 8.08
N GLU A 200 -0.13 19.67 8.17
CA GLU A 200 1.05 20.23 8.83
C GLU A 200 1.93 21.04 7.88
N GLN A 201 1.58 21.11 6.59
CA GLN A 201 2.34 21.82 5.55
C GLN A 201 3.79 21.34 5.48
N ILE A 202 3.97 20.01 5.47
CA ILE A 202 5.25 19.31 5.37
C ILE A 202 5.44 18.83 3.93
N ASP A 203 6.60 19.10 3.34
CA ASP A 203 6.87 18.75 1.95
C ASP A 203 7.16 17.25 1.77
N ILE A 204 7.88 16.62 2.71
CA ILE A 204 8.36 15.24 2.59
C ILE A 204 8.03 14.41 3.83
N GLY A 205 7.39 13.27 3.61
CA GLY A 205 7.29 12.21 4.60
C GLY A 205 8.48 11.25 4.50
N VAL A 206 9.28 11.19 5.55
CA VAL A 206 10.37 10.20 5.70
C VAL A 206 9.75 8.96 6.33
N VAL A 207 9.43 7.96 5.50
CA VAL A 207 8.66 6.80 5.96
C VAL A 207 9.56 5.82 6.71
N THR A 208 9.21 5.53 7.96
CA THR A 208 10.01 4.67 8.83
C THR A 208 9.63 3.20 8.79
N GLY A 209 8.49 2.88 8.19
CA GLY A 209 7.97 1.52 8.11
C GLY A 209 6.49 1.49 7.78
N VAL A 210 5.91 0.30 7.79
CA VAL A 210 4.48 0.06 7.53
C VAL A 210 3.85 -0.53 8.78
N GLN A 211 2.65 -0.09 9.13
CA GLN A 211 1.90 -0.62 10.27
C GLN A 211 1.59 -2.11 10.09
N GLY A 212 1.68 -2.87 11.18
CA GLY A 212 1.07 -4.20 11.26
C GLY A 212 -0.44 -4.10 11.33
N ILE A 213 -1.11 -5.12 10.84
CA ILE A 213 -2.56 -5.21 10.72
C ILE A 213 -3.07 -6.46 11.43
N SER A 214 -4.16 -6.31 12.18
CA SER A 214 -4.91 -7.42 12.76
C SER A 214 -6.40 -7.20 12.51
N TRP A 215 -6.96 -7.92 11.55
CA TRP A 215 -8.40 -7.92 11.28
C TRP A 215 -9.05 -9.14 11.91
N GLN A 216 -10.00 -8.87 12.80
CA GLN A 216 -10.75 -9.89 13.50
C GLN A 216 -12.23 -9.72 13.23
N GLU A 217 -12.92 -10.83 12.99
CA GLU A 217 -14.39 -10.89 12.89
C GLU A 217 -14.95 -11.58 14.12
N PHE A 218 -15.99 -10.99 14.71
CA PHE A 218 -16.71 -11.51 15.83
C PHE A 218 -18.15 -11.84 15.42
N THR A 219 -18.60 -13.06 15.74
CA THR A 219 -20.00 -13.48 15.61
C THR A 219 -20.60 -13.62 17.00
N LEU A 220 -21.62 -12.81 17.30
CA LEU A 220 -22.30 -12.77 18.58
C LEU A 220 -23.69 -13.39 18.46
N ARG A 221 -24.04 -14.31 19.36
CA ARG A 221 -25.31 -15.02 19.40
C ARG A 221 -25.97 -14.82 20.76
N GLY A 222 -27.09 -14.09 20.76
CA GLY A 222 -27.98 -13.88 21.91
C GLY A 222 -29.34 -14.51 21.71
N VAL A 223 -30.37 -13.91 22.31
CA VAL A 223 -31.75 -14.40 22.23
C VAL A 223 -32.70 -13.25 21.87
N SER A 224 -33.41 -13.39 20.76
CA SER A 224 -34.48 -12.44 20.41
C SER A 224 -35.65 -12.55 21.35
N ASN A 225 -36.17 -11.41 21.77
CA ASN A 225 -37.36 -11.34 22.58
C ASN A 225 -38.01 -9.96 22.40
N HIS A 226 -39.21 -9.78 22.93
CA HIS A 226 -39.96 -8.52 22.85
C HIS A 226 -39.25 -7.41 23.65
N ALA A 227 -38.95 -6.29 23.01
CA ALA A 227 -38.16 -5.21 23.60
C ALA A 227 -38.82 -4.56 24.83
N GLY A 228 -40.16 -4.51 24.88
CA GLY A 228 -40.91 -3.87 25.98
C GLY A 228 -41.24 -4.79 27.15
N THR A 229 -41.43 -6.10 26.91
CA THR A 229 -41.87 -7.05 27.95
C THR A 229 -40.74 -7.84 28.59
N THR A 230 -39.54 -7.87 28.02
CA THR A 230 -38.41 -8.59 28.55
C THR A 230 -37.64 -7.72 29.56
N PRO A 231 -37.61 -8.08 30.86
CA PRO A 231 -36.83 -7.35 31.85
C PRO A 231 -35.35 -7.29 31.52
N MET A 232 -34.67 -6.21 31.89
CA MET A 232 -33.24 -6.01 31.57
C MET A 232 -32.34 -7.16 32.05
N SER A 233 -32.60 -7.71 33.25
CA SER A 233 -31.82 -8.81 33.84
C SER A 233 -32.01 -10.17 33.15
N MET A 234 -32.97 -10.29 32.23
CA MET A 234 -33.28 -11.55 31.51
C MET A 234 -32.84 -11.49 30.02
N ARG A 235 -32.24 -10.37 29.61
CA ARG A 235 -31.83 -10.19 28.20
C ARG A 235 -30.48 -10.88 27.92
N ARG A 236 -30.37 -11.42 26.73
CA ARG A 236 -29.11 -11.84 26.10
C ARG A 236 -29.00 -11.08 24.79
N ASP A 237 -28.61 -9.82 24.91
CA ASP A 237 -28.66 -8.84 23.83
C ASP A 237 -27.33 -8.81 23.06
N ALA A 238 -27.31 -9.47 21.89
CA ALA A 238 -26.11 -9.47 21.04
C ALA A 238 -25.76 -8.07 20.49
N GLY A 239 -26.75 -7.19 20.33
CA GLY A 239 -26.51 -5.80 19.88
C GLY A 239 -25.80 -4.97 20.93
N LEU A 240 -26.24 -5.08 22.22
CA LEU A 240 -25.56 -4.40 23.33
C LEU A 240 -24.12 -4.91 23.52
N ALA A 241 -23.92 -6.23 23.47
CA ALA A 241 -22.60 -6.83 23.59
C ALA A 241 -21.65 -6.34 22.47
N ALA A 242 -22.13 -6.28 21.22
CA ALA A 242 -21.36 -5.78 20.08
C ALA A 242 -21.04 -4.27 20.22
N ALA A 243 -22.00 -3.46 20.70
CA ALA A 243 -21.77 -2.04 20.95
C ALA A 243 -20.70 -1.82 22.03
N LYS A 244 -20.70 -2.61 23.11
CA LYS A 244 -19.64 -2.57 24.14
C LYS A 244 -18.26 -2.85 23.56
N ILE A 245 -18.14 -3.88 22.69
CA ILE A 245 -16.88 -4.22 22.02
C ILE A 245 -16.42 -3.08 21.11
N ALA A 246 -17.33 -2.44 20.37
CA ALA A 246 -17.02 -1.33 19.49
C ALA A 246 -16.51 -0.10 20.26
N VAL A 247 -17.13 0.24 21.39
CA VAL A 247 -16.68 1.31 22.28
C VAL A 247 -15.31 0.97 22.87
N PHE A 248 -15.14 -0.25 23.36
CA PHE A 248 -13.89 -0.70 23.95
C PHE A 248 -12.73 -0.65 22.93
N ALA A 249 -12.94 -1.05 21.69
CA ALA A 249 -11.89 -1.00 20.66
C ALA A 249 -11.32 0.43 20.51
N ARG A 250 -12.17 1.47 20.52
CA ARG A 250 -11.73 2.86 20.53
C ARG A 250 -10.98 3.23 21.82
N GLU A 251 -11.54 2.88 22.96
CA GLU A 251 -10.93 3.17 24.27
C GLU A 251 -9.56 2.50 24.39
N LEU A 252 -9.43 1.28 23.91
CA LEU A 252 -8.18 0.53 23.85
C LEU A 252 -7.12 1.28 23.04
N ALA A 253 -7.47 1.73 21.82
CA ALA A 253 -6.55 2.50 20.98
C ALA A 253 -6.11 3.80 21.66
N LEU A 254 -7.03 4.52 22.29
CA LEU A 254 -6.72 5.76 23.03
C LEU A 254 -5.86 5.50 24.26
N SER A 255 -6.07 4.38 24.97
CA SER A 255 -5.32 4.05 26.18
C SER A 255 -3.89 3.60 25.90
N LEU A 256 -3.69 2.83 24.82
CA LEU A 256 -2.35 2.44 24.38
C LEU A 256 -1.58 3.62 23.77
N GLY A 257 -2.28 4.56 23.15
CA GLY A 257 -1.68 5.77 22.60
C GLY A 257 -0.70 5.50 21.46
N GLY A 258 0.22 6.44 21.21
CA GLY A 258 1.22 6.32 20.16
C GLY A 258 0.59 6.15 18.77
N ASN A 259 0.97 5.10 18.07
CA ASN A 259 0.48 4.79 16.73
C ASN A 259 -0.66 3.73 16.73
N GLN A 260 -1.24 3.40 17.89
CA GLN A 260 -2.35 2.45 17.94
C GLN A 260 -3.61 3.06 17.36
N VAL A 261 -4.18 2.39 16.35
CA VAL A 261 -5.51 2.70 15.83
C VAL A 261 -6.43 1.48 15.91
N ALA A 262 -7.74 1.74 15.97
CA ALA A 262 -8.77 0.71 15.98
C ALA A 262 -10.00 1.20 15.22
N THR A 263 -10.55 0.32 14.37
CA THR A 263 -11.75 0.62 13.57
C THR A 263 -12.72 -0.55 13.61
N VAL A 264 -14.02 -0.26 13.75
CA VAL A 264 -15.10 -1.21 13.52
C VAL A 264 -15.71 -0.89 12.15
N GLY A 265 -15.25 -1.63 11.13
CA GLY A 265 -15.62 -1.35 9.74
C GLY A 265 -16.90 -2.06 9.27
N HIS A 266 -17.22 -3.21 9.87
CA HIS A 266 -18.44 -3.97 9.56
C HIS A 266 -19.28 -4.18 10.81
N PHE A 267 -20.60 -3.98 10.68
CA PHE A 267 -21.55 -4.15 11.78
C PHE A 267 -22.91 -4.57 11.22
N SER A 268 -23.24 -5.86 11.29
CA SER A 268 -24.50 -6.43 10.79
C SER A 268 -25.31 -6.98 11.95
N VAL A 269 -26.56 -6.56 12.08
CA VAL A 269 -27.46 -6.89 13.19
C VAL A 269 -28.69 -7.62 12.68
N LYS A 270 -29.10 -8.69 13.36
CA LYS A 270 -30.36 -9.41 13.08
C LYS A 270 -31.18 -9.56 14.38
N PRO A 271 -32.52 -9.50 14.28
CA PRO A 271 -33.34 -9.31 13.10
C PRO A 271 -33.43 -7.86 12.58
N ASN A 272 -32.79 -6.89 13.24
CA ASN A 272 -32.79 -5.47 12.89
C ASN A 272 -34.23 -4.86 12.87
N LEU A 273 -34.96 -5.13 13.95
CA LEU A 273 -36.33 -4.64 14.16
C LEU A 273 -36.39 -3.78 15.43
N ILE A 274 -37.15 -2.69 15.37
CA ILE A 274 -37.20 -1.67 16.46
C ILE A 274 -37.64 -2.26 17.79
N ASN A 275 -38.56 -3.22 17.79
CA ASN A 275 -39.18 -3.77 19.00
C ASN A 275 -38.73 -5.19 19.34
N VAL A 276 -37.59 -5.64 18.82
CA VAL A 276 -37.02 -6.97 19.07
C VAL A 276 -35.58 -6.85 19.53
N ILE A 277 -35.24 -7.57 20.62
CA ILE A 277 -33.86 -7.66 21.12
C ILE A 277 -33.01 -8.39 20.07
N PRO A 278 -31.87 -7.84 19.62
CA PRO A 278 -30.99 -8.49 18.65
C PRO A 278 -30.45 -9.82 19.17
N ASN A 279 -30.52 -10.86 18.32
CA ASN A 279 -29.98 -12.18 18.65
C ASN A 279 -28.73 -12.58 17.88
N HIS A 280 -28.37 -11.83 16.85
CA HIS A 280 -27.19 -12.16 16.05
C HIS A 280 -26.54 -10.89 15.53
N VAL A 281 -25.23 -10.76 15.81
CA VAL A 281 -24.42 -9.69 15.25
C VAL A 281 -23.16 -10.29 14.64
N VAL A 282 -22.75 -9.77 13.47
CA VAL A 282 -21.43 -10.00 12.90
C VAL A 282 -20.75 -8.63 12.82
N MET A 283 -19.56 -8.50 13.40
CA MET A 283 -18.79 -7.27 13.36
C MET A 283 -17.31 -7.55 13.13
N SER A 284 -16.59 -6.59 12.56
CA SER A 284 -15.14 -6.64 12.45
C SER A 284 -14.47 -5.61 13.32
N VAL A 285 -13.27 -5.95 13.82
CA VAL A 285 -12.35 -4.99 14.45
C VAL A 285 -11.04 -5.05 13.69
N ASP A 286 -10.58 -3.89 13.23
CA ASP A 286 -9.27 -3.66 12.62
C ASP A 286 -8.38 -2.95 13.65
N LEU A 287 -7.29 -3.61 14.07
CA LEU A 287 -6.26 -3.04 14.92
C LEU A 287 -4.99 -2.87 14.12
N ARG A 288 -4.32 -1.71 14.24
CA ARG A 288 -3.04 -1.46 13.57
C ARG A 288 -2.07 -0.78 14.54
N ASN A 289 -0.79 -1.15 14.43
CA ASN A 289 0.31 -0.50 15.15
C ASN A 289 1.63 -0.69 14.41
N THR A 290 2.57 0.21 14.64
CA THR A 290 3.96 0.12 14.13
C THR A 290 4.86 -0.74 14.99
N ASP A 291 4.44 -1.10 16.21
CA ASP A 291 5.13 -1.98 17.13
C ASP A 291 4.34 -3.28 17.30
N ASN A 292 4.97 -4.41 16.95
CA ASN A 292 4.32 -5.71 17.02
C ASN A 292 3.98 -6.13 18.45
N ALA A 293 4.77 -5.74 19.46
CA ALA A 293 4.48 -6.08 20.85
C ALA A 293 3.23 -5.33 21.33
N ILE A 294 3.07 -4.06 20.94
CA ILE A 294 1.86 -3.28 21.26
C ILE A 294 0.66 -3.82 20.48
N LEU A 295 0.82 -4.20 19.22
CA LEU A 295 -0.26 -4.81 18.44
C LEU A 295 -0.73 -6.13 19.09
N CYS A 296 0.19 -7.00 19.50
CA CYS A 296 -0.14 -8.23 20.24
C CYS A 296 -0.83 -7.93 21.57
N LEU A 297 -0.40 -6.90 22.30
CA LEU A 297 -1.05 -6.47 23.54
C LEU A 297 -2.48 -5.99 23.27
N ALA A 298 -2.69 -5.23 22.20
CA ALA A 298 -4.03 -4.79 21.79
C ALA A 298 -4.95 -5.98 21.46
N GLU A 299 -4.44 -6.96 20.72
CA GLU A 299 -5.15 -8.21 20.41
C GLU A 299 -5.54 -8.96 21.69
N GLN A 300 -4.61 -9.10 22.62
CA GLN A 300 -4.84 -9.77 23.90
C GLN A 300 -5.91 -9.05 24.72
N GLN A 301 -5.80 -7.74 24.90
CA GLN A 301 -6.76 -6.96 25.69
C GLN A 301 -8.16 -6.97 25.06
N LEU A 302 -8.24 -6.93 23.73
CA LEU A 302 -9.52 -7.08 23.02
C LEU A 302 -10.14 -8.46 23.30
N ALA A 303 -9.35 -9.54 23.19
CA ALA A 303 -9.82 -10.89 23.45
C ALA A 303 -10.31 -11.08 24.89
N GLU A 304 -9.59 -10.54 25.88
CA GLU A 304 -9.98 -10.55 27.29
C GLU A 304 -11.31 -9.80 27.51
N PHE A 305 -11.46 -8.62 26.90
CA PHE A 305 -12.71 -7.85 26.99
C PHE A 305 -13.89 -8.56 26.33
N VAL A 306 -13.68 -9.18 25.18
CA VAL A 306 -14.70 -9.98 24.47
C VAL A 306 -15.16 -11.16 25.34
N ALA A 307 -14.22 -11.89 25.95
CA ALA A 307 -14.54 -13.00 26.86
C ALA A 307 -15.34 -12.53 28.09
N LYS A 308 -14.94 -11.41 28.69
CA LYS A 308 -15.67 -10.78 29.83
C LYS A 308 -17.08 -10.36 29.40
N THR A 309 -17.22 -9.69 28.26
CA THR A 309 -18.51 -9.25 27.71
C THR A 309 -19.45 -10.44 27.42
N SER A 310 -18.91 -11.54 26.88
CA SER A 310 -19.65 -12.79 26.66
C SER A 310 -20.27 -13.31 27.96
N GLN A 311 -19.50 -13.33 29.02
CA GLN A 311 -19.97 -13.81 30.36
C GLN A 311 -21.01 -12.85 30.97
N GLU A 312 -20.74 -11.54 30.99
CA GLU A 312 -21.61 -10.54 31.57
C GLU A 312 -22.97 -10.43 30.89
N GLU A 313 -22.99 -10.48 29.56
CA GLU A 313 -24.23 -10.36 28.76
C GLU A 313 -24.92 -11.71 28.49
N GLY A 314 -24.28 -12.82 28.85
CA GLY A 314 -24.80 -14.17 28.57
C GLY A 314 -24.94 -14.44 27.06
N VAL A 315 -24.09 -13.84 26.25
CA VAL A 315 -24.07 -13.92 24.78
C VAL A 315 -22.90 -14.80 24.34
N GLU A 316 -23.15 -15.79 23.50
CA GLU A 316 -22.06 -16.56 22.89
C GLU A 316 -21.32 -15.70 21.87
N ILE A 317 -19.99 -15.60 22.00
CA ILE A 317 -19.14 -14.84 21.08
C ILE A 317 -18.05 -15.76 20.55
N THR A 318 -17.98 -15.88 19.22
CA THR A 318 -16.90 -16.56 18.51
C THR A 318 -16.11 -15.57 17.68
N SER A 319 -14.80 -15.78 17.55
CA SER A 319 -13.91 -14.94 16.76
C SER A 319 -13.17 -15.75 15.72
N ARG A 320 -12.81 -15.07 14.61
CA ARG A 320 -11.86 -15.59 13.62
C ARG A 320 -10.94 -14.46 13.16
N SER A 321 -9.67 -14.78 12.95
CA SER A 321 -8.75 -13.87 12.29
C SER A 321 -9.04 -13.85 10.79
N LEU A 322 -9.15 -12.66 10.21
CA LEU A 322 -9.28 -12.45 8.77
C LEU A 322 -7.91 -12.21 8.14
N VAL A 323 -7.12 -11.34 8.78
CA VAL A 323 -5.78 -10.94 8.33
C VAL A 323 -4.91 -10.68 9.55
N ARG A 324 -3.63 -11.05 9.47
CA ARG A 324 -2.61 -10.69 10.46
C ARG A 324 -1.26 -10.51 9.78
N PHE A 325 -0.79 -9.25 9.72
CA PHE A 325 0.56 -8.91 9.26
C PHE A 325 1.35 -8.24 10.37
N ASN A 326 2.63 -8.57 10.47
CA ASN A 326 3.55 -7.88 11.36
C ASN A 326 3.89 -6.50 10.79
N PRO A 327 4.17 -5.50 11.64
CA PRO A 327 4.73 -4.24 11.16
C PRO A 327 6.09 -4.48 10.50
N VAL A 328 6.38 -3.69 9.48
CA VAL A 328 7.68 -3.68 8.80
C VAL A 328 8.42 -2.41 9.14
N ILE A 329 9.69 -2.54 9.55
CA ILE A 329 10.59 -1.41 9.78
C ILE A 329 11.50 -1.29 8.57
N PHE A 330 11.55 -0.12 7.97
CA PHE A 330 12.43 0.15 6.85
C PHE A 330 13.89 0.33 7.27
N ALA A 331 14.79 0.08 6.33
CA ALA A 331 16.22 0.13 6.59
C ALA A 331 16.68 1.56 6.96
N ASP A 332 17.33 1.70 8.12
CA ASP A 332 17.81 2.98 8.63
C ASP A 332 18.66 3.74 7.62
N GLU A 333 19.45 3.03 6.84
CA GLU A 333 20.31 3.64 5.81
C GLU A 333 19.51 4.30 4.68
N ILE A 334 18.32 3.79 4.33
CA ILE A 334 17.44 4.41 3.34
C ILE A 334 16.65 5.55 3.99
N VAL A 335 16.08 5.31 5.18
CA VAL A 335 15.33 6.33 5.94
C VAL A 335 16.19 7.57 6.18
N ASN A 336 17.43 7.37 6.66
CA ASN A 336 18.38 8.47 6.92
C ASN A 336 18.82 9.17 5.62
N ALA A 337 18.95 8.45 4.51
CA ALA A 337 19.29 9.05 3.21
C ALA A 337 18.15 9.96 2.72
N VAL A 338 16.89 9.53 2.86
CA VAL A 338 15.71 10.36 2.51
C VAL A 338 15.68 11.64 3.36
N GLU A 339 15.86 11.52 4.67
CA GLU A 339 15.90 12.66 5.59
C GLU A 339 17.02 13.64 5.23
N ALA A 340 18.24 13.15 5.04
CA ALA A 340 19.40 13.98 4.68
C ALA A 340 19.20 14.69 3.33
N GLU A 341 18.52 14.05 2.37
CA GLU A 341 18.23 14.68 1.08
C GLU A 341 17.12 15.74 1.19
N ALA A 342 16.09 15.52 2.01
CA ALA A 342 15.10 16.56 2.30
C ALA A 342 15.73 17.79 2.93
N GLU A 343 16.61 17.59 3.93
CA GLU A 343 17.38 18.70 4.57
C GLU A 343 18.26 19.44 3.56
N ARG A 344 19.00 18.72 2.72
CA ARG A 344 19.91 19.32 1.73
C ARG A 344 19.17 20.16 0.70
N GLN A 345 17.95 19.78 0.37
CA GLN A 345 17.06 20.50 -0.55
C GLN A 345 16.27 21.63 0.15
N ALA A 346 16.49 21.85 1.45
CA ALA A 346 15.75 22.81 2.28
C ALA A 346 14.22 22.58 2.26
N LEU A 347 13.81 21.31 2.17
CA LEU A 347 12.42 20.87 2.26
C LEU A 347 12.06 20.61 3.72
N SER A 348 10.86 20.96 4.12
CA SER A 348 10.31 20.52 5.39
C SER A 348 10.04 19.02 5.36
N TYR A 349 10.33 18.31 6.45
CA TYR A 349 10.11 16.87 6.51
C TYR A 349 9.63 16.40 7.88
N ARG A 350 9.05 15.23 7.89
CA ARG A 350 8.62 14.53 9.09
C ARG A 350 8.82 13.03 8.94
N ARG A 351 9.37 12.37 9.98
CA ARG A 351 9.35 10.91 10.09
C ARG A 351 7.95 10.45 10.48
N LEU A 352 7.40 9.50 9.73
CA LEU A 352 6.10 8.89 10.00
C LEU A 352 6.04 7.46 9.44
N PRO A 353 5.21 6.58 10.01
CA PRO A 353 4.93 5.27 9.41
C PRO A 353 3.88 5.40 8.31
N SER A 354 3.82 4.43 7.39
CA SER A 354 2.67 4.25 6.53
C SER A 354 1.52 3.58 7.28
N GLY A 355 0.32 4.11 7.12
CA GLY A 355 -0.93 3.50 7.56
C GLY A 355 -1.54 2.53 6.53
N ALA A 356 -1.04 2.56 5.29
CA ALA A 356 -1.43 1.68 4.21
C ALA A 356 -0.34 0.62 3.94
N GLY A 357 -0.71 -0.51 3.31
CA GLY A 357 0.25 -1.45 2.75
C GLY A 357 0.86 -0.90 1.48
N HIS A 358 2.07 -1.33 1.14
CA HIS A 358 2.79 -0.96 -0.08
C HIS A 358 3.71 -2.09 -0.51
N ASP A 359 4.12 -2.11 -1.77
CA ASP A 359 5.06 -3.09 -2.31
C ASP A 359 6.39 -3.12 -1.53
N ALA A 360 6.86 -1.95 -1.07
CA ALA A 360 8.04 -1.83 -0.22
C ALA A 360 7.99 -2.69 1.05
N GLN A 361 6.81 -2.98 1.57
CA GLN A 361 6.62 -3.85 2.75
C GLN A 361 7.19 -5.25 2.53
N PHE A 362 6.95 -5.84 1.37
CA PHE A 362 7.44 -7.17 1.03
C PHE A 362 8.87 -7.14 0.49
N ILE A 363 9.21 -6.11 -0.29
CA ILE A 363 10.57 -5.96 -0.81
C ILE A 363 11.58 -5.72 0.32
N ALA A 364 11.16 -5.19 1.47
CA ALA A 364 11.99 -5.05 2.68
C ALA A 364 12.50 -6.39 3.24
N SER A 365 11.89 -7.52 2.90
CA SER A 365 12.42 -8.85 3.26
C SER A 365 13.51 -9.35 2.30
N VAL A 366 13.64 -8.72 1.13
CA VAL A 366 14.60 -9.12 0.09
C VAL A 366 15.86 -8.25 0.12
N CYS A 367 15.70 -6.96 0.37
CA CYS A 367 16.81 -5.98 0.37
C CYS A 367 16.48 -4.80 1.30
N PRO A 368 17.48 -3.96 1.66
CA PRO A 368 17.22 -2.68 2.31
C PRO A 368 16.19 -1.87 1.53
N ALA A 369 15.05 -1.56 2.14
CA ALA A 369 13.96 -0.82 1.52
C ALA A 369 13.57 0.42 2.33
N GLY A 370 12.96 1.40 1.67
CA GLY A 370 12.38 2.58 2.28
C GLY A 370 11.43 3.30 1.34
N MET A 371 10.69 4.26 1.89
CA MET A 371 9.70 5.03 1.14
C MET A 371 9.81 6.51 1.38
N ILE A 372 9.34 7.28 0.42
CA ILE A 372 9.21 8.73 0.45
C ILE A 372 7.74 9.06 0.25
N PHE A 373 7.14 9.83 1.14
CA PHE A 373 5.80 10.37 0.95
C PHE A 373 5.81 11.83 0.55
N VAL A 374 4.80 12.21 -0.23
CA VAL A 374 4.45 13.60 -0.51
C VAL A 374 3.01 13.87 -0.08
N PRO A 375 2.63 15.13 0.18
CA PRO A 375 1.28 15.47 0.63
C PRO A 375 0.20 15.01 -0.35
N CYS A 376 -0.91 14.55 0.21
CA CYS A 376 -2.16 14.29 -0.47
C CYS A 376 -3.23 15.24 0.09
N VAL A 377 -3.82 16.07 -0.75
CA VAL A 377 -4.77 17.11 -0.32
C VAL A 377 -5.92 16.50 0.46
N ASP A 378 -6.16 17.01 1.68
CA ASP A 378 -7.15 16.49 2.64
C ASP A 378 -6.97 14.99 3.00
N GLY A 379 -5.89 14.35 2.57
CA GLY A 379 -5.68 12.92 2.75
C GLY A 379 -6.61 12.04 1.91
N ILE A 380 -7.19 12.59 0.85
CA ILE A 380 -8.13 11.86 -0.02
C ILE A 380 -7.35 10.94 -0.94
N SER A 381 -7.54 9.62 -0.80
CA SER A 381 -7.05 8.58 -1.71
C SER A 381 -8.13 7.54 -1.97
N HIS A 382 -7.92 6.61 -2.92
CA HIS A 382 -8.93 5.66 -3.41
C HIS A 382 -10.22 6.36 -3.87
N ASN A 383 -10.08 7.54 -4.43
CA ASN A 383 -11.17 8.43 -4.79
C ASN A 383 -10.80 9.25 -6.03
N VAL A 384 -11.75 9.49 -6.90
CA VAL A 384 -11.55 10.31 -8.12
C VAL A 384 -11.12 11.75 -7.83
N LYS A 385 -11.26 12.22 -6.59
CA LYS A 385 -10.81 13.54 -6.13
C LYS A 385 -9.41 13.55 -5.54
N GLU A 386 -8.70 12.43 -5.55
CA GLU A 386 -7.31 12.34 -5.12
C GLU A 386 -6.48 13.41 -5.82
N HIS A 387 -5.72 14.17 -5.04
CA HIS A 387 -4.89 15.24 -5.58
C HIS A 387 -3.63 15.46 -4.76
N SER A 388 -2.50 15.62 -5.47
CA SER A 388 -1.24 16.12 -4.93
C SER A 388 -0.75 17.26 -5.80
N ALA A 389 -0.26 18.33 -5.17
CA ALA A 389 0.17 19.49 -5.93
C ALA A 389 1.45 19.18 -6.74
N ALA A 390 1.57 19.76 -7.94
CA ALA A 390 2.72 19.53 -8.80
C ALA A 390 4.07 19.83 -8.12
N LYS A 391 4.12 20.86 -7.25
CA LYS A 391 5.32 21.21 -6.48
C LYS A 391 5.77 20.06 -5.55
N ASP A 392 4.82 19.38 -4.92
CA ASP A 392 5.08 18.30 -3.95
C ASP A 392 5.53 17.03 -4.69
N LEU A 393 4.88 16.71 -5.83
CA LEU A 393 5.30 15.62 -6.71
C LEU A 393 6.72 15.84 -7.25
N ILE A 394 7.08 17.07 -7.62
CA ILE A 394 8.43 17.42 -8.08
C ILE A 394 9.43 17.32 -6.94
N ALA A 395 9.08 17.78 -5.73
CA ALA A 395 9.94 17.71 -4.55
C ALA A 395 10.27 16.25 -4.20
N GLY A 396 9.26 15.38 -4.10
CA GLY A 396 9.47 13.96 -3.82
C GLY A 396 10.34 13.26 -4.86
N ALA A 397 10.10 13.53 -6.15
CA ALA A 397 10.90 12.95 -7.23
C ALA A 397 12.36 13.46 -7.23
N ASN A 398 12.62 14.68 -6.81
CA ASN A 398 13.98 15.19 -6.60
C ASN A 398 14.68 14.50 -5.43
N VAL A 399 13.98 14.24 -4.32
CA VAL A 399 14.52 13.44 -3.21
C VAL A 399 14.84 12.02 -3.68
N LEU A 400 13.92 11.37 -4.40
CA LEU A 400 14.13 10.04 -4.98
C LEU A 400 15.38 10.00 -5.88
N LEU A 401 15.53 10.96 -6.80
CA LEU A 401 16.69 11.07 -7.68
C LEU A 401 18.01 11.03 -6.90
N GLN A 402 18.10 11.82 -5.85
CA GLN A 402 19.36 11.95 -5.09
C GLN A 402 19.64 10.72 -4.23
N VAL A 403 18.62 10.16 -3.57
CA VAL A 403 18.75 8.91 -2.78
C VAL A 403 19.22 7.77 -3.68
N VAL A 404 18.58 7.61 -4.84
CA VAL A 404 18.91 6.54 -5.81
C VAL A 404 20.30 6.74 -6.39
N LEU A 405 20.69 7.99 -6.74
CA LEU A 405 22.01 8.30 -7.25
C LEU A 405 23.11 8.02 -6.21
N GLN A 406 22.88 8.40 -4.96
CA GLN A 406 23.80 8.09 -3.86
C GLN A 406 23.99 6.58 -3.69
N ARG A 407 22.91 5.81 -3.70
CA ARG A 407 22.96 4.34 -3.59
C ARG A 407 23.69 3.72 -4.78
N ALA A 408 23.41 4.17 -5.99
CA ALA A 408 23.97 3.64 -7.23
C ALA A 408 25.46 3.94 -7.43
N GLN A 409 26.00 4.98 -6.78
CA GLN A 409 27.41 5.36 -6.82
C GLN A 409 28.22 4.86 -5.61
N ARG A 410 27.55 4.28 -4.59
CA ARG A 410 28.21 3.78 -3.38
C ARG A 410 29.32 2.80 -3.71
N MET A 411 30.49 3.03 -3.11
CA MET A 411 31.59 2.08 -3.05
C MET A 411 31.32 1.12 -1.88
N ASP A 412 31.38 -0.18 -2.11
CA ASP A 412 31.18 -1.19 -1.07
C ASP A 412 32.37 -1.28 -0.12
#